data_5b56384ef5be82dd9582ab8667b63c9f
#
_entry.id   5b56384ef5be82dd9582ab8667b63c9f
#
_cell.length_a   1.000
_cell.length_b   1.000
_cell.length_c   1.000
_cell.angle_alpha   90.00
_cell.angle_beta   90.00
_cell.angle_gamma   90.00
#
_symmetry.space_group_name_H-M   'P 1'
#
loop_
_entity.id
_entity.type
_entity.pdbx_description
1 polymer ?
#
loop_
_entity_poly.entity_id
_entity_poly.type
_entity_poly.pdbx_seq_one_letter_code
_entity_poly.pdbx_strand_id
1 'polypeptide(L)'
;MSHLLKAMGFWIWGLVAIGLSVSLVSVSYRMLSVYRSHDHSVSSQSSDVGSKAEVASPPAVLAEMTDQASGRPQTGVDASRRRAIAARESSDARNAMQANQDSLNSLDAAEGKAPPTTYGAKSNQEFQGYSSINLEKFKTMQAAYEAALSRGAYKEEELAGVFRALYLLAAALQQRAKAVEYGEKANELGGLKSNDLLIMSQIYYQEKDCKNSGVWSDKAIAAFKTAGEAPKEVLFQLKLQCASDANDMGAMKAALYDLVRLTNKRSYWNNLIRLERLDERDDHNTLMLYRVMFDTQSMNADTDYIEMAQLLGDADLPGEAEVVLEKALSSGVVKEEHRERITRLLNALQTRADADVKGLPAFDAEASKNPAGQLDMKLAEVYFGAGDFQAAVTALRRGFDKGQLRQLDEGYVSLGRSLAAEKDTAGAKQAFARLKSLNNISPHVLKLWSLYSDMLPEKVSEPL
;
A
#
# COMPACT_ATOMS: atom_id res chain seq x y z
N MET A 1 19.41 0.90 -28.30
CA MET A 1 18.24 1.65 -27.79
C MET A 1 17.55 0.99 -26.60
N SER A 2 17.27 -0.32 -26.60
CA SER A 2 16.51 -0.94 -25.50
C SER A 2 17.20 -0.90 -24.13
N HIS A 3 18.51 -0.93 -24.05
CA HIS A 3 19.27 -0.94 -22.80
C HIS A 3 19.53 0.47 -22.22
N LEU A 4 19.75 1.46 -23.07
CA LEU A 4 19.89 2.87 -22.64
C LEU A 4 18.58 3.40 -22.06
N LEU A 5 17.47 3.04 -22.69
CA LEU A 5 16.12 3.39 -22.27
C LEU A 5 15.69 2.69 -20.97
N LYS A 6 16.14 1.44 -20.73
CA LYS A 6 15.94 0.74 -19.46
C LYS A 6 16.77 1.35 -18.31
N ALA A 7 18.01 1.76 -18.60
CA ALA A 7 18.88 2.40 -17.60
C ALA A 7 18.40 3.80 -17.22
N MET A 8 17.93 4.59 -18.20
CA MET A 8 17.33 5.90 -17.92
C MET A 8 16.05 5.79 -17.10
N GLY A 9 15.22 4.76 -17.35
CA GLY A 9 14.06 4.45 -16.51
C GLY A 9 14.43 4.17 -15.05
N PHE A 10 15.54 3.49 -14.80
CA PHE A 10 15.99 3.15 -13.46
C PHE A 10 16.50 4.36 -12.65
N TRP A 11 17.13 5.32 -13.32
CA TRP A 11 17.66 6.54 -12.69
C TRP A 11 16.56 7.54 -12.33
N ILE A 12 15.59 7.72 -13.21
CA ILE A 12 14.40 8.52 -12.92
C ILE A 12 13.63 7.91 -11.74
N TRP A 13 13.62 6.58 -11.61
CA TRP A 13 13.05 5.85 -10.48
C TRP A 13 13.70 6.22 -9.14
N GLY A 14 15.01 6.34 -9.06
CA GLY A 14 15.73 6.69 -7.84
C GLY A 14 15.40 8.10 -7.33
N LEU A 15 15.35 9.08 -8.23
CA LEU A 15 15.07 10.48 -7.89
C LEU A 15 13.59 10.72 -7.55
N VAL A 16 12.69 9.99 -8.21
CA VAL A 16 11.25 10.09 -7.94
C VAL A 16 10.84 9.32 -6.70
N ALA A 17 11.48 8.17 -6.40
CA ALA A 17 11.24 7.41 -5.18
C ALA A 17 11.55 8.23 -3.90
N ILE A 18 12.58 9.08 -3.95
CA ILE A 18 12.93 9.99 -2.83
C ILE A 18 11.83 11.08 -2.66
N GLY A 19 11.32 11.63 -3.76
CA GLY A 19 10.24 12.63 -3.71
C GLY A 19 8.91 12.04 -3.24
N LEU A 20 8.59 10.80 -3.64
CA LEU A 20 7.35 10.11 -3.26
C LEU A 20 7.36 9.59 -1.82
N SER A 21 8.52 9.16 -1.28
CA SER A 21 8.61 8.74 0.13
C SER A 21 8.32 9.90 1.10
N VAL A 22 8.75 11.12 0.76
CA VAL A 22 8.40 12.33 1.53
C VAL A 22 6.90 12.66 1.41
N SER A 23 6.30 12.44 0.24
CA SER A 23 4.88 12.70 0.00
C SER A 23 3.95 11.70 0.71
N LEU A 24 4.34 10.41 0.79
CA LEU A 24 3.55 9.39 1.53
C LEU A 24 3.49 9.67 3.03
N VAL A 25 4.56 10.21 3.62
CA VAL A 25 4.55 10.68 5.01
C VAL A 25 3.56 11.84 5.18
N SER A 26 3.44 12.74 4.18
CA SER A 26 2.48 13.85 4.22
C SER A 26 1.03 13.40 4.08
N VAL A 27 0.74 12.34 3.31
CA VAL A 27 -0.60 11.73 3.22
C VAL A 27 -1.03 11.15 4.56
N SER A 28 -0.15 10.38 5.20
CA SER A 28 -0.43 9.81 6.53
C SER A 28 -0.64 10.91 7.58
N TYR A 29 0.12 11.99 7.50
CA TYR A 29 -0.02 13.13 8.42
C TYR A 29 -1.32 13.93 8.17
N ARG A 30 -1.71 14.15 6.92
CA ARG A 30 -2.99 14.80 6.58
C ARG A 30 -4.19 13.91 6.93
N MET A 31 -4.11 12.60 6.73
CA MET A 31 -5.14 11.66 7.20
C MET A 31 -5.31 11.72 8.72
N LEU A 32 -4.21 11.78 9.48
CA LEU A 32 -4.24 11.98 10.93
C LEU A 32 -4.82 13.34 11.35
N SER A 33 -4.59 14.42 10.58
CA SER A 33 -5.14 15.74 10.87
C SER A 33 -6.65 15.80 10.62
N VAL A 34 -7.15 15.15 9.58
CA VAL A 34 -8.59 15.01 9.31
C VAL A 34 -9.26 14.18 10.40
N TYR A 35 -8.63 13.10 10.85
CA TYR A 35 -9.11 12.29 11.98
C TYR A 35 -9.19 13.12 13.28
N ARG A 36 -8.14 13.89 13.62
CA ARG A 36 -8.15 14.78 14.79
C ARG A 36 -9.22 15.85 14.74
N SER A 37 -9.52 16.41 13.57
CA SER A 37 -10.56 17.45 13.45
C SER A 37 -11.97 16.89 13.65
N HIS A 38 -12.21 15.61 13.39
CA HIS A 38 -13.49 14.94 13.65
C HIS A 38 -13.65 14.55 15.13
N ASP A 39 -12.61 14.04 15.77
CA ASP A 39 -12.63 13.72 17.22
C ASP A 39 -12.89 14.96 18.08
N HIS A 40 -12.37 16.13 17.70
CA HIS A 40 -12.64 17.39 18.40
C HIS A 40 -14.08 17.91 18.23
N SER A 41 -14.81 17.47 17.22
CA SER A 41 -16.21 17.89 17.04
C SER A 41 -17.20 17.12 17.92
N VAL A 42 -16.81 15.97 18.45
CA VAL A 42 -17.65 15.13 19.34
C VAL A 42 -17.36 15.44 20.82
N SER A 43 -16.19 15.99 21.16
CA SER A 43 -15.79 16.25 22.56
C SER A 43 -16.01 17.70 23.06
N SER A 44 -16.58 18.61 22.25
CA SER A 44 -16.72 20.03 22.62
C SER A 44 -17.98 20.39 23.43
N GLN A 45 -18.54 19.44 24.19
CA GLN A 45 -19.59 19.72 25.18
C GLN A 45 -19.17 19.47 26.63
N SER A 46 -17.94 19.76 27.03
CA SER A 46 -17.65 19.97 28.47
C SER A 46 -16.38 20.77 28.70
N SER A 47 -16.60 21.92 29.35
CA SER A 47 -15.69 22.71 30.20
C SER A 47 -14.47 23.41 29.59
N ASP A 48 -14.66 24.71 29.47
CA ASP A 48 -13.70 25.81 29.60
C ASP A 48 -12.74 25.64 30.81
N VAL A 49 -11.42 25.50 30.56
CA VAL A 49 -10.34 26.07 31.41
C VAL A 49 -9.08 26.18 30.54
N GLY A 50 -8.55 27.42 30.46
CA GLY A 50 -7.41 27.76 29.64
C GLY A 50 -6.08 27.22 30.16
N SER A 51 -5.20 26.93 29.24
CA SER A 51 -3.76 27.24 29.40
C SER A 51 -3.06 27.22 28.01
N LYS A 52 -2.22 28.22 27.83
CA LYS A 52 -1.33 28.41 26.69
C LYS A 52 -0.41 27.18 26.51
N ALA A 53 -0.38 26.58 25.36
CA ALA A 53 0.62 25.61 25.00
C ALA A 53 1.57 26.18 23.96
N GLU A 54 2.82 26.19 24.33
CA GLU A 54 4.03 26.51 23.60
C GLU A 54 4.22 25.56 22.40
N VAL A 55 4.67 26.10 21.27
CA VAL A 55 4.94 25.38 20.04
C VAL A 55 6.16 24.48 20.26
N ALA A 56 5.95 23.19 20.43
CA ALA A 56 7.02 22.21 20.46
C ALA A 56 7.35 21.73 19.04
N SER A 57 8.65 21.74 18.73
CA SER A 57 9.25 21.22 17.50
C SER A 57 8.92 19.72 17.27
N PRO A 58 8.86 19.23 16.03
CA PRO A 58 8.46 17.85 15.75
C PRO A 58 9.48 16.85 16.31
N PRO A 59 9.01 15.71 16.87
CA PRO A 59 9.90 14.70 17.43
C PRO A 59 10.67 13.93 16.35
N ALA A 60 11.89 13.57 16.71
CA ALA A 60 12.94 12.90 15.92
C ALA A 60 12.61 11.45 15.49
N VAL A 61 11.43 11.17 14.97
CA VAL A 61 11.06 9.84 14.46
C VAL A 61 11.70 9.52 13.11
N LEU A 62 12.24 10.52 12.40
CA LEU A 62 12.96 10.30 11.13
C LEU A 62 14.39 9.78 11.33
N ALA A 63 14.98 9.92 12.52
CA ALA A 63 16.34 9.47 12.80
C ALA A 63 16.42 7.95 13.09
N GLU A 64 15.36 7.35 13.63
CA GLU A 64 15.37 5.92 13.98
C GLU A 64 15.18 4.98 12.77
N MET A 65 14.59 5.44 11.66
CA MET A 65 14.44 4.60 10.46
C MET A 65 15.71 4.50 9.61
N THR A 66 16.70 5.36 9.83
CA THR A 66 17.99 5.30 9.13
C THR A 66 19.05 4.51 9.87
N ASP A 67 18.89 4.27 11.16
CA ASP A 67 19.92 3.65 12.01
C ASP A 67 19.81 2.13 12.14
N GLN A 68 18.68 1.51 11.76
CA GLN A 68 18.57 0.04 11.75
C GLN A 68 19.29 -0.66 10.59
N ALA A 69 19.86 0.09 9.64
CA ALA A 69 20.69 -0.45 8.57
C ALA A 69 22.19 -0.53 8.91
N SER A 70 22.65 0.04 10.04
CA SER A 70 24.07 0.19 10.36
C SER A 70 24.61 -0.67 11.51
N GLY A 71 23.81 -1.53 12.10
CA GLY A 71 24.12 -2.29 13.33
C GLY A 71 24.75 -3.65 13.12
N ARG A 72 25.79 -3.83 12.23
CA ARG A 72 26.68 -5.00 12.27
C ARG A 72 28.15 -4.57 12.31
N PRO A 73 29.00 -5.20 13.13
CA PRO A 73 30.44 -4.90 13.17
C PRO A 73 31.06 -5.21 11.80
N GLN A 74 31.70 -4.20 11.22
CA GLN A 74 32.32 -4.29 9.90
C GLN A 74 33.60 -5.07 9.99
N THR A 75 33.58 -6.30 9.51
CA THR A 75 34.81 -7.12 9.39
C THR A 75 35.71 -6.57 8.26
N GLY A 76 37.01 -6.75 8.35
CA GLY A 76 37.98 -6.29 7.32
C GLY A 76 37.67 -6.79 5.90
N VAL A 77 36.95 -7.93 5.77
CA VAL A 77 36.50 -8.52 4.52
C VAL A 77 35.49 -7.63 3.83
N ASP A 78 34.56 -6.99 4.56
CA ASP A 78 33.54 -6.09 3.98
C ASP A 78 34.17 -4.78 3.49
N ALA A 79 35.23 -4.30 4.14
CA ALA A 79 35.95 -3.11 3.69
C ALA A 79 36.75 -3.39 2.41
N SER A 80 37.35 -4.56 2.30
CA SER A 80 38.11 -5.00 1.10
C SER A 80 37.15 -5.23 -0.07
N ARG A 81 35.98 -5.82 0.16
CA ARG A 81 34.97 -6.04 -0.85
C ARG A 81 34.39 -4.71 -1.38
N ARG A 82 34.15 -3.72 -0.50
CA ARG A 82 33.71 -2.36 -0.92
C ARG A 82 34.79 -1.65 -1.74
N ARG A 83 36.08 -1.75 -1.36
CA ARG A 83 37.16 -1.18 -2.16
C ARG A 83 37.28 -1.84 -3.53
N ALA A 84 37.11 -3.17 -3.62
CA ALA A 84 37.12 -3.90 -4.87
C ALA A 84 35.92 -3.51 -5.77
N ILE A 85 34.72 -3.34 -5.19
CA ILE A 85 33.52 -2.87 -5.89
C ILE A 85 33.77 -1.44 -6.39
N ALA A 86 34.22 -0.51 -5.54
CA ALA A 86 34.51 0.86 -5.91
C ALA A 86 35.63 0.99 -6.98
N ALA A 87 36.65 0.13 -6.93
CA ALA A 87 37.69 0.07 -7.95
C ALA A 87 37.16 -0.45 -9.30
N ARG A 88 36.26 -1.44 -9.28
CA ARG A 88 35.59 -1.98 -10.46
C ARG A 88 34.64 -0.94 -11.06
N GLU A 89 33.80 -0.30 -10.25
CA GLU A 89 32.92 0.79 -10.67
C GLU A 89 33.69 1.96 -11.29
N SER A 90 34.86 2.32 -10.71
CA SER A 90 35.76 3.35 -11.26
C SER A 90 36.41 2.94 -12.59
N SER A 91 36.71 1.64 -12.77
CA SER A 91 37.23 1.10 -14.04
C SER A 91 36.14 1.04 -15.11
N ASP A 92 34.96 0.55 -14.73
CA ASP A 92 33.80 0.48 -15.63
C ASP A 92 33.34 1.89 -16.04
N ALA A 93 33.42 2.87 -15.14
CA ALA A 93 33.17 4.27 -15.41
C ALA A 93 34.12 4.85 -16.45
N ARG A 94 35.43 4.54 -16.34
CA ARG A 94 36.44 5.01 -17.31
C ARG A 94 36.25 4.39 -18.68
N ASN A 95 35.92 3.10 -18.77
CA ASN A 95 35.68 2.42 -20.03
C ASN A 95 34.40 2.96 -20.73
N ALA A 96 33.37 3.28 -19.95
CA ALA A 96 32.16 3.89 -20.48
C ALA A 96 32.40 5.36 -20.93
N MET A 97 33.25 6.10 -20.22
CA MET A 97 33.70 7.43 -20.67
C MET A 97 34.40 7.39 -22.04
N GLN A 98 35.29 6.40 -22.24
CA GLN A 98 35.97 6.23 -23.51
C GLN A 98 35.02 5.87 -24.65
N ALA A 99 34.15 4.88 -24.43
CA ALA A 99 33.13 4.46 -25.40
C ALA A 99 32.16 5.59 -25.79
N ASN A 100 31.81 6.44 -24.81
CA ASN A 100 30.98 7.61 -25.06
C ASN A 100 31.75 8.73 -25.79
N GLN A 101 33.06 8.95 -25.51
CA GLN A 101 33.88 9.89 -26.23
C GLN A 101 34.05 9.46 -27.69
N ASP A 102 34.24 8.16 -27.94
CA ASP A 102 34.32 7.62 -29.30
C ASP A 102 33.00 7.78 -30.05
N SER A 103 31.87 7.70 -29.36
CA SER A 103 30.55 7.98 -29.91
C SER A 103 30.33 9.46 -30.22
N LEU A 104 30.80 10.37 -29.35
CA LEU A 104 30.79 11.82 -29.63
C LEU A 104 31.68 12.20 -30.81
N ASN A 105 32.90 11.64 -30.87
CA ASN A 105 33.83 11.87 -31.99
C ASN A 105 33.22 11.35 -33.32
N SER A 106 32.46 10.26 -33.29
CA SER A 106 31.75 9.74 -34.46
C SER A 106 30.57 10.61 -34.89
N LEU A 107 29.92 11.31 -33.94
CA LEU A 107 28.86 12.30 -34.21
C LEU A 107 29.44 13.59 -34.79
N ASP A 108 30.57 14.08 -34.25
CA ASP A 108 31.28 15.23 -34.76
C ASP A 108 31.81 14.98 -36.21
N ALA A 109 32.29 13.75 -36.48
CA ALA A 109 32.71 13.32 -37.82
C ALA A 109 31.57 13.17 -38.82
N ALA A 110 30.31 13.07 -38.32
CA ALA A 110 29.09 12.93 -39.10
C ALA A 110 28.35 14.27 -39.27
N GLU A 111 29.07 15.40 -39.29
CA GLU A 111 28.48 16.73 -39.42
C GLU A 111 27.48 16.77 -40.58
N GLY A 112 26.18 16.92 -40.27
CA GLY A 112 25.08 16.88 -41.23
C GLY A 112 24.31 15.56 -41.37
N LYS A 113 24.70 14.49 -40.69
CA LYS A 113 23.95 13.23 -40.66
C LYS A 113 23.08 13.11 -39.41
N ALA A 114 21.92 12.50 -39.57
CA ALA A 114 21.06 12.24 -38.43
C ALA A 114 21.72 11.23 -37.45
N PRO A 115 21.60 11.42 -36.12
CA PRO A 115 22.04 10.45 -35.17
C PRO A 115 21.33 9.09 -35.43
N PRO A 116 22.01 7.94 -35.22
CA PRO A 116 21.40 6.65 -35.44
C PRO A 116 20.21 6.42 -34.51
N THR A 117 19.09 5.93 -35.04
CA THR A 117 17.89 5.55 -34.28
C THR A 117 18.12 4.34 -33.36
N THR A 118 19.20 3.59 -33.65
CA THR A 118 19.67 2.45 -32.83
C THR A 118 21.06 2.78 -32.29
N TYR A 119 21.11 3.28 -31.07
CA TYR A 119 22.37 3.33 -30.31
C TYR A 119 22.68 1.91 -29.84
N GLY A 120 23.81 1.36 -30.29
CA GLY A 120 24.21 -0.02 -30.01
C GLY A 120 24.26 -0.31 -28.51
N ALA A 121 23.66 -1.43 -28.16
CA ALA A 121 23.58 -1.91 -26.80
C ALA A 121 24.96 -2.21 -26.22
N LYS A 122 25.41 -1.45 -25.25
CA LYS A 122 26.35 -1.90 -24.23
C LYS A 122 25.74 -1.73 -22.84
N SER A 123 25.88 -2.77 -22.10
CA SER A 123 25.32 -3.20 -20.82
C SER A 123 24.75 -2.15 -19.81
N ASN A 124 23.65 -2.55 -19.17
CA ASN A 124 22.92 -1.84 -18.12
C ASN A 124 23.75 -1.53 -16.85
N GLN A 125 24.97 -2.06 -16.69
CA GLN A 125 25.82 -1.84 -15.54
C GLN A 125 26.61 -0.53 -15.61
N GLU A 126 26.71 0.06 -16.78
CA GLU A 126 27.54 1.24 -17.04
C GLU A 126 26.89 2.59 -16.66
N PHE A 127 25.59 2.60 -16.36
CA PHE A 127 24.85 3.83 -16.07
C PHE A 127 24.60 4.14 -14.59
N GLN A 128 24.94 3.25 -13.68
CA GLN A 128 24.78 3.46 -12.24
C GLN A 128 25.98 4.18 -11.64
N GLY A 129 26.01 5.48 -11.68
CA GLY A 129 27.08 6.25 -10.99
C GLY A 129 27.48 7.57 -11.64
N TYR A 130 26.73 8.08 -12.59
CA TYR A 130 27.16 9.23 -13.38
C TYR A 130 26.53 10.55 -12.94
N SER A 131 27.37 11.41 -12.35
CA SER A 131 27.11 12.80 -12.04
C SER A 131 27.17 13.71 -13.30
N SER A 132 27.62 14.92 -13.18
CA SER A 132 27.63 16.00 -14.17
C SER A 132 28.06 15.65 -15.61
N ILE A 133 29.00 14.70 -15.80
CA ILE A 133 29.54 14.34 -17.14
C ILE A 133 28.44 13.73 -18.05
N ASN A 134 27.49 12.98 -17.48
CA ASN A 134 26.42 12.41 -18.30
C ASN A 134 25.33 13.41 -18.67
N LEU A 135 25.11 14.42 -17.83
CA LEU A 135 24.15 15.48 -18.15
C LEU A 135 24.62 16.29 -19.42
N GLU A 136 25.89 16.58 -19.55
CA GLU A 136 26.41 17.24 -20.77
C GLU A 136 26.25 16.36 -22.01
N LYS A 137 26.50 15.05 -21.90
CA LYS A 137 26.26 14.12 -23.01
C LYS A 137 24.79 14.05 -23.38
N PHE A 138 23.88 14.02 -22.40
CA PHE A 138 22.45 14.03 -22.67
C PHE A 138 22.00 15.31 -23.35
N LYS A 139 22.56 16.49 -22.98
CA LYS A 139 22.31 17.76 -23.67
C LYS A 139 22.78 17.70 -25.12
N THR A 140 24.00 17.17 -25.34
CA THR A 140 24.56 17.05 -26.71
C THR A 140 23.73 16.11 -27.57
N MET A 141 23.32 14.94 -27.00
CA MET A 141 22.45 14.00 -27.71
C MET A 141 21.07 14.62 -28.02
N GLN A 142 20.47 15.30 -27.05
CA GLN A 142 19.20 15.99 -27.27
C GLN A 142 19.31 17.03 -28.40
N ALA A 143 20.33 17.87 -28.36
CA ALA A 143 20.57 18.89 -29.41
C ALA A 143 20.78 18.26 -30.79
N ALA A 144 21.49 17.12 -30.87
CA ALA A 144 21.70 16.42 -32.13
C ALA A 144 20.38 15.83 -32.70
N TYR A 145 19.54 15.24 -31.84
CA TYR A 145 18.21 14.74 -32.24
C TYR A 145 17.29 15.89 -32.67
N GLU A 146 17.23 16.97 -31.90
CA GLU A 146 16.43 18.17 -32.24
C GLU A 146 16.87 18.80 -33.59
N ALA A 147 18.19 18.92 -33.79
CA ALA A 147 18.75 19.44 -35.06
C ALA A 147 18.49 18.52 -36.27
N ALA A 148 18.54 17.20 -36.07
CA ALA A 148 18.21 16.24 -37.13
C ALA A 148 16.70 16.24 -37.45
N LEU A 149 15.87 16.35 -36.44
CA LEU A 149 14.41 16.43 -36.57
C LEU A 149 14.00 17.70 -37.35
N SER A 150 14.59 18.85 -37.00
CA SER A 150 14.29 20.13 -37.69
C SER A 150 14.69 20.15 -39.17
N ARG A 151 15.67 19.33 -39.58
CA ARG A 151 16.09 19.15 -40.98
C ARG A 151 15.28 18.08 -41.71
N GLY A 152 14.31 17.44 -41.08
CA GLY A 152 13.55 16.35 -41.70
C GLY A 152 14.40 15.11 -42.01
N ALA A 153 15.45 14.84 -41.20
CA ALA A 153 16.41 13.77 -41.47
C ALA A 153 15.89 12.37 -41.14
N TYR A 154 14.72 12.27 -40.49
CA TYR A 154 14.11 11.00 -40.10
C TYR A 154 12.91 10.64 -40.99
N LYS A 155 12.74 9.36 -41.28
CA LYS A 155 11.56 8.85 -41.93
C LYS A 155 10.39 8.77 -40.94
N GLU A 156 9.18 8.75 -41.46
CA GLU A 156 7.95 8.69 -40.62
C GLU A 156 7.96 7.50 -39.65
N GLU A 157 8.40 6.34 -40.11
CA GLU A 157 8.51 5.11 -39.29
C GLU A 157 9.53 5.22 -38.13
N GLU A 158 10.48 6.17 -38.19
CA GLU A 158 11.49 6.40 -37.16
C GLU A 158 11.05 7.42 -36.12
N LEU A 159 10.09 8.29 -36.44
CA LEU A 159 9.68 9.42 -35.61
C LEU A 159 9.22 8.98 -34.20
N ALA A 160 8.48 7.88 -34.09
CA ALA A 160 8.04 7.33 -32.80
C ALA A 160 9.23 7.05 -31.86
N GLY A 161 10.29 6.45 -32.41
CA GLY A 161 11.53 6.15 -31.68
C GLY A 161 12.32 7.42 -31.33
N VAL A 162 12.37 8.39 -32.24
CA VAL A 162 13.06 9.68 -32.04
C VAL A 162 12.38 10.51 -30.95
N PHE A 163 11.06 10.68 -31.01
CA PHE A 163 10.33 11.40 -29.98
C PHE A 163 10.40 10.71 -28.62
N ARG A 164 10.38 9.37 -28.58
CA ARG A 164 10.62 8.63 -27.35
C ARG A 164 12.02 8.87 -26.77
N ALA A 165 13.07 8.92 -27.63
CA ALA A 165 14.43 9.21 -27.19
C ALA A 165 14.53 10.65 -26.65
N LEU A 166 13.99 11.65 -27.36
CA LEU A 166 13.93 13.03 -26.91
C LEU A 166 13.18 13.20 -25.58
N TYR A 167 12.05 12.53 -25.44
CA TYR A 167 11.28 12.49 -24.21
C TYR A 167 12.11 12.02 -23.02
N LEU A 168 12.80 10.88 -23.17
CA LEU A 168 13.58 10.31 -22.07
C LEU A 168 14.82 11.15 -21.75
N LEU A 169 15.45 11.76 -22.75
CA LEU A 169 16.55 12.72 -22.57
C LEU A 169 16.06 13.97 -21.82
N ALA A 170 14.95 14.55 -22.25
CA ALA A 170 14.36 15.72 -21.58
C ALA A 170 13.95 15.42 -20.14
N ALA A 171 13.38 14.23 -19.88
CA ALA A 171 13.04 13.78 -18.53
C ALA A 171 14.29 13.62 -17.65
N ALA A 172 15.35 13.02 -18.17
CA ALA A 172 16.63 12.87 -17.46
C ALA A 172 17.29 14.22 -17.16
N LEU A 173 17.16 15.18 -18.07
CA LEU A 173 17.64 16.56 -17.91
C LEU A 173 16.70 17.43 -17.06
N GLN A 174 15.62 16.90 -16.53
CA GLN A 174 14.59 17.61 -15.75
C GLN A 174 13.91 18.76 -16.54
N GLN A 175 13.94 18.71 -17.85
CA GLN A 175 13.28 19.64 -18.76
C GLN A 175 11.80 19.22 -18.93
N ARG A 176 11.00 19.38 -17.89
CA ARG A 176 9.65 18.79 -17.79
C ARG A 176 8.74 19.20 -18.94
N ALA A 177 8.73 20.48 -19.32
CA ALA A 177 7.91 20.97 -20.44
C ALA A 177 8.26 20.27 -21.76
N LYS A 178 9.56 20.14 -22.09
CA LYS A 178 10.01 19.40 -23.27
C LYS A 178 9.72 17.89 -23.16
N ALA A 179 9.87 17.33 -21.97
CA ALA A 179 9.55 15.94 -21.74
C ALA A 179 8.05 15.65 -21.98
N VAL A 180 7.17 16.52 -21.53
CA VAL A 180 5.74 16.44 -21.83
C VAL A 180 5.50 16.53 -23.33
N GLU A 181 6.02 17.56 -23.99
CA GLU A 181 5.83 17.77 -25.45
C GLU A 181 6.27 16.55 -26.27
N TYR A 182 7.49 16.06 -26.03
CA TYR A 182 8.02 14.90 -26.77
C TYR A 182 7.33 13.61 -26.38
N GLY A 183 6.95 13.44 -25.11
CA GLY A 183 6.23 12.28 -24.63
C GLY A 183 4.83 12.17 -25.25
N GLU A 184 4.10 13.28 -25.37
CA GLU A 184 2.80 13.30 -26.04
C GLU A 184 2.92 12.92 -27.52
N LYS A 185 3.88 13.53 -28.25
CA LYS A 185 4.15 13.16 -29.65
C LYS A 185 4.55 11.68 -29.79
N ALA A 186 5.41 11.18 -28.91
CA ALA A 186 5.78 9.77 -28.91
C ALA A 186 4.57 8.85 -28.64
N ASN A 187 3.66 9.27 -27.77
CA ASN A 187 2.44 8.52 -27.48
C ASN A 187 1.48 8.50 -28.69
N GLU A 188 1.29 9.64 -29.36
CA GLU A 188 0.45 9.74 -30.56
C GLU A 188 0.93 8.79 -31.67
N LEU A 189 2.26 8.61 -31.78
CA LEU A 189 2.90 7.71 -32.73
C LEU A 189 3.03 6.26 -32.22
N GLY A 190 2.46 5.93 -31.07
CA GLY A 190 2.51 4.59 -30.49
C GLY A 190 3.90 4.16 -29.97
N GLY A 191 4.82 5.11 -29.76
CA GLY A 191 6.21 4.84 -29.38
C GLY A 191 6.44 4.58 -27.91
N LEU A 192 5.50 4.90 -27.01
CA LEU A 192 5.67 4.75 -25.57
C LEU A 192 5.36 3.32 -25.08
N LYS A 193 6.12 2.88 -24.08
CA LYS A 193 5.93 1.60 -23.37
C LYS A 193 5.40 1.87 -21.97
N SER A 194 4.95 0.82 -21.27
CA SER A 194 4.35 0.91 -19.92
C SER A 194 5.17 1.77 -18.94
N ASN A 195 6.49 1.59 -18.90
CA ASN A 195 7.36 2.40 -18.03
C ASN A 195 7.47 3.87 -18.49
N ASP A 196 7.39 4.14 -19.78
CA ASP A 196 7.42 5.52 -20.29
C ASP A 196 6.14 6.26 -19.89
N LEU A 197 4.99 5.59 -19.98
CA LEU A 197 3.69 6.12 -19.53
C LEU A 197 3.68 6.40 -18.02
N LEU A 198 4.34 5.53 -17.23
CA LEU A 198 4.52 5.74 -15.78
C LEU A 198 5.33 7.03 -15.55
N ILE A 199 6.44 7.22 -16.25
CA ILE A 199 7.27 8.43 -16.11
C ILE A 199 6.48 9.68 -16.51
N MET A 200 5.65 9.62 -17.56
CA MET A 200 4.74 10.73 -17.92
C MET A 200 3.79 11.08 -16.77
N SER A 201 3.18 10.09 -16.14
CA SER A 201 2.32 10.30 -14.97
C SER A 201 3.06 11.03 -13.84
N GLN A 202 4.31 10.62 -13.56
CA GLN A 202 5.14 11.24 -12.53
C GLN A 202 5.52 12.69 -12.88
N ILE A 203 5.83 12.99 -14.15
CA ILE A 203 6.15 14.35 -14.60
C ILE A 203 4.95 15.26 -14.39
N TYR A 204 3.75 14.86 -14.81
CA TYR A 204 2.54 15.66 -14.60
C TYR A 204 2.23 15.87 -13.11
N TYR A 205 2.46 14.84 -12.27
CA TYR A 205 2.33 15.00 -10.82
C TYR A 205 3.29 16.05 -10.25
N GLN A 206 4.56 16.04 -10.70
CA GLN A 206 5.56 17.04 -10.28
C GLN A 206 5.19 18.47 -10.73
N GLU A 207 4.50 18.62 -11.86
CA GLU A 207 3.93 19.88 -12.33
C GLU A 207 2.62 20.25 -11.61
N LYS A 208 2.19 19.45 -10.62
CA LYS A 208 0.93 19.59 -9.86
C LYS A 208 -0.33 19.47 -10.73
N ASP A 209 -0.19 18.89 -11.90
CA ASP A 209 -1.30 18.56 -12.80
C ASP A 209 -1.81 17.14 -12.49
N CYS A 210 -2.56 17.04 -11.40
CA CYS A 210 -3.14 15.77 -10.95
C CYS A 210 -4.14 15.17 -11.95
N LYS A 211 -4.80 16.01 -12.75
CA LYS A 211 -5.73 15.52 -13.78
C LYS A 211 -4.99 14.70 -14.83
N ASN A 212 -3.95 15.27 -15.43
CA ASN A 212 -3.16 14.57 -16.45
C ASN A 212 -2.32 13.45 -15.83
N SER A 213 -1.78 13.62 -14.63
CA SER A 213 -1.12 12.54 -13.89
C SER A 213 -2.03 11.31 -13.76
N GLY A 214 -3.31 11.49 -13.43
CA GLY A 214 -4.30 10.42 -13.37
C GLY A 214 -4.54 9.74 -14.72
N VAL A 215 -4.72 10.52 -15.78
CA VAL A 215 -4.90 9.99 -17.15
C VAL A 215 -3.70 9.14 -17.58
N TRP A 216 -2.47 9.61 -17.35
CA TRP A 216 -1.28 8.86 -17.69
C TRP A 216 -1.04 7.66 -16.78
N SER A 217 -1.45 7.73 -15.51
CA SER A 217 -1.47 6.56 -14.62
C SER A 217 -2.38 5.46 -15.15
N ASP A 218 -3.59 5.81 -15.60
CA ASP A 218 -4.53 4.83 -16.14
C ASP A 218 -4.03 4.19 -17.44
N LYS A 219 -3.43 4.99 -18.34
CA LYS A 219 -2.76 4.46 -19.55
C LYS A 219 -1.62 3.50 -19.19
N ALA A 220 -0.78 3.86 -18.21
CA ALA A 220 0.30 2.99 -17.75
C ALA A 220 -0.21 1.68 -17.15
N ILE A 221 -1.23 1.74 -16.27
CA ILE A 221 -1.87 0.57 -15.67
C ILE A 221 -2.43 -0.36 -16.76
N ALA A 222 -3.12 0.18 -17.76
CA ALA A 222 -3.64 -0.59 -18.88
C ALA A 222 -2.51 -1.23 -19.70
N ALA A 223 -1.44 -0.49 -19.98
CA ALA A 223 -0.29 -1.00 -20.74
C ALA A 223 0.46 -2.12 -20.00
N PHE A 224 0.64 -2.02 -18.67
CA PHE A 224 1.21 -3.12 -17.87
C PHE A 224 0.34 -4.37 -17.95
N LYS A 225 -0.99 -4.23 -17.76
CA LYS A 225 -1.93 -5.35 -17.85
C LYS A 225 -1.91 -6.01 -19.23
N THR A 226 -1.89 -5.22 -20.31
CA THR A 226 -1.80 -5.73 -21.68
C THR A 226 -0.50 -6.49 -21.96
N ALA A 227 0.60 -6.05 -21.31
CA ALA A 227 1.89 -6.75 -21.38
C ALA A 227 1.96 -8.01 -20.49
N GLY A 228 0.89 -8.36 -19.76
CA GLY A 228 0.90 -9.44 -18.77
C GLY A 228 1.73 -9.15 -17.52
N GLU A 229 2.05 -7.88 -17.28
CA GLU A 229 2.83 -7.44 -16.12
C GLU A 229 1.91 -6.81 -15.07
N ALA A 230 2.26 -6.99 -13.78
CA ALA A 230 1.57 -6.30 -12.71
C ALA A 230 1.85 -4.79 -12.78
N PRO A 231 0.82 -3.93 -12.65
CA PRO A 231 1.00 -2.50 -12.56
C PRO A 231 1.91 -2.12 -11.39
N LYS A 232 2.64 -1.02 -11.51
CA LYS A 232 3.55 -0.58 -10.45
C LYS A 232 2.79 0.17 -9.35
N GLU A 233 3.11 -0.13 -8.09
CA GLU A 233 2.51 0.46 -6.89
C GLU A 233 2.48 2.01 -6.94
N VAL A 234 3.54 2.62 -7.46
CA VAL A 234 3.67 4.08 -7.56
C VAL A 234 2.55 4.74 -8.35
N LEU A 235 1.96 4.06 -9.34
CA LEU A 235 0.83 4.61 -10.11
C LEU A 235 -0.40 4.84 -9.23
N PHE A 236 -0.69 3.92 -8.33
CA PHE A 236 -1.80 4.05 -7.39
C PHE A 236 -1.45 5.01 -6.23
N GLN A 237 -0.17 5.08 -5.83
CA GLN A 237 0.30 6.07 -4.85
C GLN A 237 0.15 7.50 -5.39
N LEU A 238 0.44 7.75 -6.67
CA LEU A 238 0.20 9.06 -7.30
C LEU A 238 -1.29 9.42 -7.30
N LYS A 239 -2.17 8.47 -7.64
CA LYS A 239 -3.62 8.67 -7.57
C LYS A 239 -4.08 8.98 -6.14
N LEU A 240 -3.57 8.26 -5.14
CA LEU A 240 -3.86 8.50 -3.73
C LEU A 240 -3.40 9.89 -3.28
N GLN A 241 -2.19 10.31 -3.69
CA GLN A 241 -1.67 11.62 -3.31
C GLN A 241 -2.47 12.74 -3.96
N CYS A 242 -2.79 12.62 -5.25
CA CYS A 242 -3.63 13.59 -5.93
C CYS A 242 -5.03 13.71 -5.31
N ALA A 243 -5.63 12.59 -4.93
CA ALA A 243 -6.91 12.57 -4.23
C ALA A 243 -6.81 13.25 -2.85
N SER A 244 -5.71 13.00 -2.13
CA SER A 244 -5.44 13.66 -0.84
C SER A 244 -5.25 15.17 -0.98
N ASP A 245 -4.52 15.63 -1.99
CA ASP A 245 -4.30 17.05 -2.26
C ASP A 245 -5.61 17.78 -2.62
N ALA A 246 -6.52 17.06 -3.28
CA ALA A 246 -7.86 17.54 -3.61
C ALA A 246 -8.89 17.37 -2.47
N ASN A 247 -8.55 16.71 -1.36
CA ASN A 247 -9.45 16.26 -0.29
C ASN A 247 -10.63 15.42 -0.83
N ASP A 248 -10.40 14.65 -1.89
CA ASP A 248 -11.40 13.75 -2.48
C ASP A 248 -11.36 12.39 -1.77
N MET A 249 -12.21 12.24 -0.75
CA MET A 249 -12.31 11.02 0.06
C MET A 249 -12.71 9.80 -0.77
N GLY A 250 -13.56 9.99 -1.79
CA GLY A 250 -13.99 8.90 -2.67
C GLY A 250 -12.82 8.35 -3.51
N ALA A 251 -12.06 9.26 -4.14
CA ALA A 251 -10.87 8.89 -4.90
C ALA A 251 -9.76 8.31 -4.00
N MET A 252 -9.59 8.83 -2.76
CA MET A 252 -8.64 8.26 -1.79
C MET A 252 -8.99 6.81 -1.44
N LYS A 253 -10.27 6.54 -1.11
CA LYS A 253 -10.75 5.19 -0.83
C LYS A 253 -10.52 4.28 -2.05
N ALA A 254 -10.86 4.72 -3.26
CA ALA A 254 -10.67 3.95 -4.49
C ALA A 254 -9.20 3.57 -4.71
N ALA A 255 -8.28 4.53 -4.59
CA ALA A 255 -6.84 4.28 -4.73
C ALA A 255 -6.30 3.32 -3.66
N LEU A 256 -6.80 3.41 -2.42
CA LEU A 256 -6.42 2.50 -1.32
C LEU A 256 -6.95 1.08 -1.54
N TYR A 257 -8.16 0.90 -2.07
CA TYR A 257 -8.66 -0.42 -2.47
C TYR A 257 -7.74 -1.08 -3.50
N ASP A 258 -7.29 -0.31 -4.49
CA ASP A 258 -6.37 -0.82 -5.52
C ASP A 258 -4.98 -1.14 -4.93
N LEU A 259 -4.46 -0.29 -4.03
CA LEU A 259 -3.18 -0.52 -3.34
C LEU A 259 -3.21 -1.76 -2.45
N VAL A 260 -4.32 -1.98 -1.74
CA VAL A 260 -4.51 -3.20 -0.94
C VAL A 260 -4.52 -4.43 -1.84
N ARG A 261 -5.31 -4.43 -2.93
CA ARG A 261 -5.35 -5.55 -3.88
C ARG A 261 -3.99 -5.86 -4.50
N LEU A 262 -3.21 -4.80 -4.79
CA LEU A 262 -1.91 -4.96 -5.42
C LEU A 262 -0.83 -5.49 -4.47
N THR A 263 -0.84 -5.06 -3.21
CA THR A 263 0.31 -5.24 -2.31
C THR A 263 0.00 -5.94 -1.00
N ASN A 264 -1.25 -5.97 -0.58
CA ASN A 264 -1.71 -6.47 0.73
C ASN A 264 -0.95 -5.86 1.94
N LYS A 265 -0.45 -4.62 1.81
CA LYS A 265 0.33 -3.98 2.89
C LYS A 265 -0.59 -3.51 4.02
N ARG A 266 -0.17 -3.77 5.27
CA ARG A 266 -0.87 -3.37 6.50
C ARG A 266 -1.15 -1.86 6.56
N SER A 267 -0.22 -1.02 6.08
CA SER A 267 -0.39 0.43 6.06
C SER A 267 -1.55 0.89 5.17
N TYR A 268 -1.77 0.24 4.04
CA TYR A 268 -2.90 0.56 3.16
C TYR A 268 -4.23 0.06 3.72
N TRP A 269 -4.25 -1.12 4.35
CA TRP A 269 -5.40 -1.59 5.12
C TRP A 269 -5.78 -0.61 6.22
N ASN A 270 -4.81 -0.19 7.05
CA ASN A 270 -5.04 0.78 8.12
C ASN A 270 -5.69 2.05 7.60
N ASN A 271 -5.07 2.67 6.58
CA ASN A 271 -5.57 3.91 6.00
C ASN A 271 -6.97 3.75 5.39
N LEU A 272 -7.22 2.64 4.68
CA LEU A 272 -8.51 2.36 4.07
C LEU A 272 -9.61 2.21 5.12
N ILE A 273 -9.38 1.37 6.14
CA ILE A 273 -10.37 1.11 7.17
C ILE A 273 -10.67 2.37 7.99
N ARG A 274 -9.65 3.19 8.28
CA ARG A 274 -9.84 4.49 8.94
C ARG A 274 -10.73 5.42 8.13
N LEU A 275 -10.56 5.49 6.81
CA LEU A 275 -11.41 6.30 5.95
C LEU A 275 -12.85 5.75 5.87
N GLU A 276 -13.02 4.43 5.87
CA GLU A 276 -14.36 3.83 5.87
C GLU A 276 -15.08 4.06 7.22
N ARG A 277 -14.36 4.04 8.34
CA ARG A 277 -14.91 4.34 9.68
C ARG A 277 -15.43 5.77 9.83
N LEU A 278 -14.91 6.75 9.09
CA LEU A 278 -15.39 8.13 9.19
C LEU A 278 -16.89 8.28 8.87
N ASP A 279 -17.40 7.40 8.03
CA ASP A 279 -18.80 7.41 7.60
C ASP A 279 -19.70 6.51 8.47
N GLU A 280 -19.11 5.69 9.37
CA GLU A 280 -19.86 4.76 10.21
C GLU A 280 -20.31 5.42 11.52
N ARG A 281 -21.54 5.13 11.93
CA ARG A 281 -22.17 5.64 13.16
C ARG A 281 -22.75 4.53 14.04
N ASP A 282 -22.79 3.33 13.54
CA ASP A 282 -23.34 2.16 14.22
C ASP A 282 -22.21 1.34 14.85
N ASP A 283 -22.35 1.02 16.14
CA ASP A 283 -21.31 0.31 16.90
C ASP A 283 -21.08 -1.11 16.37
N HIS A 284 -22.13 -1.77 15.91
CA HIS A 284 -22.02 -3.11 15.31
C HIS A 284 -21.19 -3.09 14.03
N ASN A 285 -21.50 -2.17 13.10
CA ASN A 285 -20.71 -1.99 11.89
C ASN A 285 -19.28 -1.51 12.20
N THR A 286 -19.11 -0.65 13.18
CA THR A 286 -17.79 -0.20 13.66
C THR A 286 -16.96 -1.39 14.17
N LEU A 287 -17.54 -2.29 14.94
CA LEU A 287 -16.89 -3.52 15.40
C LEU A 287 -16.49 -4.41 14.20
N MET A 288 -17.38 -4.54 13.22
CA MET A 288 -17.09 -5.28 11.98
C MET A 288 -15.84 -4.72 11.24
N LEU A 289 -15.67 -3.40 11.21
CA LEU A 289 -14.49 -2.74 10.61
C LEU A 289 -13.22 -3.00 11.44
N TYR A 290 -13.32 -2.94 12.76
CA TYR A 290 -12.19 -3.26 13.65
C TYR A 290 -11.75 -4.71 13.53
N ARG A 291 -12.69 -5.65 13.36
CA ARG A 291 -12.38 -7.06 13.12
C ARG A 291 -11.55 -7.25 11.84
N VAL A 292 -11.90 -6.57 10.74
CA VAL A 292 -11.05 -6.56 9.52
C VAL A 292 -9.66 -5.98 9.83
N MET A 293 -9.61 -4.89 10.59
CA MET A 293 -8.35 -4.23 10.95
C MET A 293 -7.46 -5.13 11.82
N PHE A 294 -8.05 -5.88 12.73
CA PHE A 294 -7.37 -6.85 13.58
C PHE A 294 -6.86 -8.05 12.77
N ASP A 295 -7.71 -8.66 11.96
CA ASP A 295 -7.40 -9.85 11.17
C ASP A 295 -6.33 -9.56 10.09
N THR A 296 -6.31 -8.34 9.52
CA THR A 296 -5.25 -7.87 8.61
C THR A 296 -3.98 -7.41 9.32
N GLN A 297 -3.96 -7.45 10.67
CA GLN A 297 -2.87 -6.95 11.51
C GLN A 297 -2.48 -5.49 11.18
N SER A 298 -3.45 -4.68 10.82
CA SER A 298 -3.25 -3.30 10.37
C SER A 298 -3.45 -2.25 11.47
N MET A 299 -3.81 -2.66 12.70
CA MET A 299 -3.86 -1.76 13.85
C MET A 299 -2.46 -1.23 14.19
N ASN A 300 -2.33 0.09 14.29
CA ASN A 300 -1.05 0.76 14.54
C ASN A 300 -1.10 1.80 15.67
N ALA A 301 -2.22 1.88 16.39
CA ALA A 301 -2.37 2.73 17.56
C ALA A 301 -3.03 1.93 18.70
N ASP A 302 -2.65 2.23 19.94
CA ASP A 302 -3.25 1.62 21.13
C ASP A 302 -4.75 1.93 21.28
N THR A 303 -5.17 3.10 20.81
CA THR A 303 -6.58 3.50 20.78
C THR A 303 -7.44 2.58 19.94
N ASP A 304 -6.92 2.00 18.84
CA ASP A 304 -7.66 1.07 18.00
C ASP A 304 -8.03 -0.21 18.78
N TYR A 305 -7.06 -0.73 19.55
CA TYR A 305 -7.26 -1.93 20.38
C TYR A 305 -8.20 -1.65 21.56
N ILE A 306 -8.06 -0.48 22.20
CA ILE A 306 -8.92 -0.08 23.33
C ILE A 306 -10.37 0.04 22.87
N GLU A 307 -10.62 0.73 21.76
CA GLU A 307 -11.96 0.95 21.23
C GLU A 307 -12.59 -0.39 20.80
N MET A 308 -11.85 -1.24 20.06
CA MET A 308 -12.33 -2.57 19.71
C MET A 308 -12.68 -3.40 20.94
N ALA A 309 -11.81 -3.41 21.97
CA ALA A 309 -12.05 -4.18 23.18
C ALA A 309 -13.25 -3.67 24.00
N GLN A 310 -13.50 -2.35 23.96
CA GLN A 310 -14.69 -1.76 24.59
C GLN A 310 -15.96 -2.19 23.84
N LEU A 311 -15.99 -2.08 22.52
CA LEU A 311 -17.13 -2.55 21.70
C LEU A 311 -17.40 -4.04 21.88
N LEU A 312 -16.35 -4.86 21.96
CA LEU A 312 -16.48 -6.29 22.25
C LEU A 312 -17.03 -6.56 23.66
N GLY A 313 -16.55 -5.79 24.66
CA GLY A 313 -17.04 -5.88 26.03
C GLY A 313 -18.53 -5.50 26.16
N ASP A 314 -18.97 -4.49 25.43
CA ASP A 314 -20.36 -4.01 25.36
C ASP A 314 -21.26 -5.00 24.59
N ALA A 315 -20.70 -5.70 23.60
CA ALA A 315 -21.37 -6.78 22.86
C ALA A 315 -21.39 -8.12 23.61
N ASP A 316 -20.88 -8.17 24.86
CA ASP A 316 -20.78 -9.38 25.68
C ASP A 316 -19.88 -10.48 25.08
N LEU A 317 -18.74 -10.05 24.52
CA LEU A 317 -17.71 -10.88 23.87
C LEU A 317 -16.34 -10.76 24.60
N PRO A 318 -16.27 -11.10 25.92
CA PRO A 318 -15.07 -10.84 26.72
C PRO A 318 -13.84 -11.63 26.25
N GLY A 319 -14.01 -12.84 25.71
CA GLY A 319 -12.91 -13.67 25.24
C GLY A 319 -12.22 -13.08 23.99
N GLU A 320 -12.98 -12.59 23.01
CA GLU A 320 -12.39 -11.88 21.85
C GLU A 320 -11.71 -10.57 22.32
N ALA A 321 -12.30 -9.84 23.27
CA ALA A 321 -11.74 -8.61 23.81
C ALA A 321 -10.42 -8.86 24.57
N GLU A 322 -10.31 -9.96 25.32
CA GLU A 322 -9.07 -10.40 25.97
C GLU A 322 -7.94 -10.58 24.94
N VAL A 323 -8.19 -11.36 23.89
CA VAL A 323 -7.22 -11.60 22.80
C VAL A 323 -6.76 -10.29 22.15
N VAL A 324 -7.68 -9.35 21.94
CA VAL A 324 -7.37 -8.03 21.37
C VAL A 324 -6.43 -7.22 22.26
N LEU A 325 -6.69 -7.19 23.59
CA LEU A 325 -5.85 -6.43 24.53
C LEU A 325 -4.50 -7.09 24.79
N GLU A 326 -4.42 -8.42 24.82
CA GLU A 326 -3.15 -9.15 24.89
C GLU A 326 -2.29 -8.86 23.66
N LYS A 327 -2.92 -8.83 22.48
CA LYS A 327 -2.24 -8.43 21.25
C LYS A 327 -1.75 -7.00 21.30
N ALA A 328 -2.51 -6.07 21.87
CA ALA A 328 -2.08 -4.69 22.08
C ALA A 328 -0.80 -4.64 22.91
N LEU A 329 -0.79 -5.29 24.09
CA LEU A 329 0.35 -5.29 25.01
C LEU A 329 1.62 -5.92 24.40
N SER A 330 1.44 -6.95 23.56
CA SER A 330 2.56 -7.64 22.89
C SER A 330 3.06 -6.96 21.61
N SER A 331 2.27 -6.05 21.03
CA SER A 331 2.58 -5.41 19.73
C SER A 331 3.63 -4.29 19.82
N GLY A 332 3.87 -3.74 21.01
CA GLY A 332 4.74 -2.59 21.23
C GLY A 332 4.12 -1.22 20.87
N VAL A 333 2.84 -1.17 20.44
CA VAL A 333 2.16 0.09 20.09
C VAL A 333 1.57 0.83 21.31
N VAL A 334 1.49 0.14 22.46
CA VAL A 334 0.87 0.68 23.67
C VAL A 334 1.78 1.75 24.30
N LYS A 335 1.25 2.96 24.40
CA LYS A 335 1.91 4.05 25.11
C LYS A 335 1.89 3.78 26.61
N GLU A 336 2.97 4.22 27.32
CA GLU A 336 3.09 3.98 28.76
C GLU A 336 1.92 4.59 29.54
N GLU A 337 1.41 5.74 29.14
CA GLU A 337 0.26 6.42 29.74
C GLU A 337 -1.06 5.61 29.68
N HIS A 338 -1.18 4.72 28.67
CA HIS A 338 -2.38 3.89 28.49
C HIS A 338 -2.22 2.46 29.06
N ARG A 339 -0.99 2.05 29.41
CA ARG A 339 -0.69 0.66 29.82
C ARG A 339 -1.51 0.22 31.02
N GLU A 340 -1.58 1.06 32.07
CA GLU A 340 -2.37 0.72 33.26
C GLU A 340 -3.85 0.59 32.97
N ARG A 341 -4.42 1.46 32.14
CA ARG A 341 -5.82 1.39 31.72
C ARG A 341 -6.10 0.09 30.94
N ILE A 342 -5.22 -0.25 29.99
CA ILE A 342 -5.35 -1.50 29.19
C ILE A 342 -5.27 -2.71 30.11
N THR A 343 -4.32 -2.74 31.05
CA THR A 343 -4.15 -3.86 31.98
C THR A 343 -5.38 -4.03 32.88
N ARG A 344 -5.97 -2.93 33.39
CA ARG A 344 -7.21 -2.99 34.19
C ARG A 344 -8.38 -3.51 33.37
N LEU A 345 -8.54 -3.05 32.13
CA LEU A 345 -9.60 -3.53 31.24
C LEU A 345 -9.41 -5.00 30.90
N LEU A 346 -8.19 -5.42 30.60
CA LEU A 346 -7.84 -6.83 30.34
C LEU A 346 -8.22 -7.73 31.51
N ASN A 347 -7.82 -7.40 32.75
CA ASN A 347 -8.12 -8.20 33.94
C ASN A 347 -9.65 -8.35 34.17
N ALA A 348 -10.41 -7.29 33.91
CA ALA A 348 -11.86 -7.34 34.04
C ALA A 348 -12.52 -8.24 32.99
N LEU A 349 -12.06 -8.17 31.73
CA LEU A 349 -12.56 -9.00 30.64
C LEU A 349 -12.13 -10.45 30.79
N GLN A 350 -10.88 -10.70 31.18
CA GLN A 350 -10.35 -12.05 31.45
C GLN A 350 -11.18 -12.80 32.51
N THR A 351 -11.56 -12.11 33.60
CA THR A 351 -12.42 -12.72 34.62
C THR A 351 -13.78 -13.21 34.06
N ARG A 352 -14.35 -12.42 33.11
CA ARG A 352 -15.60 -12.80 32.43
C ARG A 352 -15.36 -13.93 31.44
N ALA A 353 -14.28 -13.84 30.62
CA ALA A 353 -13.93 -14.89 29.68
C ALA A 353 -13.66 -16.24 30.35
N ASP A 354 -12.95 -16.26 31.48
CA ASP A 354 -12.73 -17.47 32.29
C ASP A 354 -14.05 -18.08 32.79
N ALA A 355 -15.00 -17.24 33.18
CA ALA A 355 -16.32 -17.72 33.59
C ALA A 355 -17.09 -18.35 32.43
N ASP A 356 -17.05 -17.73 31.26
CA ASP A 356 -17.67 -18.23 30.03
C ASP A 356 -17.05 -19.58 29.62
N VAL A 357 -15.73 -19.70 29.62
CA VAL A 357 -15.02 -20.95 29.30
C VAL A 357 -15.38 -22.07 30.28
N LYS A 358 -15.48 -21.78 31.58
CA LYS A 358 -15.94 -22.77 32.59
C LYS A 358 -17.38 -23.19 32.35
N GLY A 359 -18.23 -22.31 31.85
CA GLY A 359 -19.63 -22.56 31.52
C GLY A 359 -19.85 -23.34 30.22
N LEU A 360 -18.85 -23.44 29.33
CA LEU A 360 -18.97 -24.03 28.00
C LEU A 360 -19.69 -25.39 27.94
N PRO A 361 -19.37 -26.40 28.78
CA PRO A 361 -20.04 -27.70 28.68
C PRO A 361 -21.55 -27.64 28.95
N ALA A 362 -21.96 -26.81 29.92
CA ALA A 362 -23.37 -26.62 30.24
C ALA A 362 -24.08 -25.80 29.15
N PHE A 363 -23.42 -24.77 28.64
CA PHE A 363 -23.93 -23.91 27.58
C PHE A 363 -24.09 -24.68 26.26
N ASP A 364 -23.14 -25.54 25.88
CA ASP A 364 -23.25 -26.37 24.67
C ASP A 364 -24.40 -27.39 24.81
N ALA A 365 -24.58 -28.00 25.99
CA ALA A 365 -25.68 -28.88 26.23
C ALA A 365 -27.05 -28.18 26.14
N GLU A 366 -27.15 -26.94 26.59
CA GLU A 366 -28.34 -26.10 26.47
C GLU A 366 -28.58 -25.68 25.03
N ALA A 367 -27.56 -25.10 24.36
CA ALA A 367 -27.62 -24.67 22.98
C ALA A 367 -28.04 -25.82 22.06
N SER A 368 -27.46 -27.03 22.25
CA SER A 368 -27.78 -28.20 21.44
C SER A 368 -29.25 -28.60 21.49
N LYS A 369 -29.91 -28.43 22.63
CA LYS A 369 -31.35 -28.76 22.85
C LYS A 369 -32.29 -27.65 22.37
N ASN A 370 -31.79 -26.41 22.24
CA ASN A 370 -32.61 -25.29 21.83
C ASN A 370 -33.01 -25.43 20.36
N PRO A 371 -34.30 -25.27 20.00
CA PRO A 371 -34.72 -25.35 18.60
C PRO A 371 -34.29 -24.18 17.73
N ALA A 372 -33.96 -23.02 18.32
CA ALA A 372 -33.46 -21.84 17.63
C ALA A 372 -31.94 -21.80 17.68
N GLY A 373 -31.31 -21.38 16.56
CA GLY A 373 -29.87 -21.35 16.41
C GLY A 373 -29.17 -20.18 17.12
N GLN A 374 -29.91 -19.25 17.74
CA GLN A 374 -29.32 -18.07 18.38
C GLN A 374 -28.34 -18.38 19.52
N LEU A 375 -28.63 -19.43 20.32
CA LEU A 375 -27.70 -19.86 21.37
C LEU A 375 -26.44 -20.51 20.79
N ASP A 376 -26.53 -21.19 19.66
CA ASP A 376 -25.38 -21.77 18.98
C ASP A 376 -24.45 -20.66 18.43
N MET A 377 -25.01 -19.53 17.99
CA MET A 377 -24.20 -18.36 17.57
C MET A 377 -23.41 -17.79 18.74
N LYS A 378 -24.06 -17.56 19.89
CA LYS A 378 -23.39 -17.07 21.09
C LYS A 378 -22.35 -18.08 21.63
N LEU A 379 -22.65 -19.36 21.61
CA LEU A 379 -21.71 -20.41 21.99
C LEU A 379 -20.46 -20.39 21.10
N ALA A 380 -20.64 -20.19 19.81
CA ALA A 380 -19.53 -20.08 18.84
C ALA A 380 -18.62 -18.90 19.13
N GLU A 381 -19.15 -17.77 19.57
CA GLU A 381 -18.38 -16.60 19.97
C GLU A 381 -17.50 -16.87 21.19
N VAL A 382 -18.03 -17.62 22.18
CA VAL A 382 -17.25 -18.06 23.35
C VAL A 382 -16.13 -19.02 22.92
N TYR A 383 -16.42 -20.00 22.06
CA TYR A 383 -15.37 -20.87 21.50
C TYR A 383 -14.32 -20.09 20.71
N PHE A 384 -14.74 -19.11 19.90
CA PHE A 384 -13.83 -18.26 19.14
C PHE A 384 -12.89 -17.46 20.05
N GLY A 385 -13.44 -16.83 21.10
CA GLY A 385 -12.66 -16.10 22.11
C GLY A 385 -11.70 -17.02 22.87
N ALA A 386 -12.07 -18.27 23.12
CA ALA A 386 -11.23 -19.29 23.74
C ALA A 386 -10.18 -19.90 22.78
N GLY A 387 -10.19 -19.52 21.49
CA GLY A 387 -9.26 -20.05 20.47
C GLY A 387 -9.62 -21.44 19.93
N ASP A 388 -10.78 -21.99 20.31
CA ASP A 388 -11.30 -23.26 19.77
C ASP A 388 -12.14 -23.00 18.49
N PHE A 389 -11.43 -22.70 17.39
CA PHE A 389 -12.06 -22.34 16.14
C PHE A 389 -12.85 -23.49 15.51
N GLN A 390 -12.41 -24.74 15.73
CA GLN A 390 -13.12 -25.93 15.24
C GLN A 390 -14.48 -26.11 15.94
N ALA A 391 -14.52 -25.93 17.24
CA ALA A 391 -15.79 -25.98 18.01
C ALA A 391 -16.69 -24.79 17.62
N ALA A 392 -16.10 -23.58 17.40
CA ALA A 392 -16.84 -22.44 16.91
C ALA A 392 -17.49 -22.70 15.53
N VAL A 393 -16.77 -23.27 14.58
CA VAL A 393 -17.32 -23.68 13.26
C VAL A 393 -18.47 -24.68 13.43
N THR A 394 -18.32 -25.66 14.33
CA THR A 394 -19.34 -26.67 14.56
C THR A 394 -20.62 -26.06 15.15
N ALA A 395 -20.49 -25.18 16.14
CA ALA A 395 -21.61 -24.48 16.72
C ALA A 395 -22.31 -23.55 15.71
N LEU A 396 -21.54 -22.77 14.90
CA LEU A 396 -22.08 -21.89 13.85
C LEU A 396 -22.89 -22.67 12.82
N ARG A 397 -22.38 -23.80 12.32
CA ARG A 397 -23.09 -24.63 11.35
C ARG A 397 -24.41 -25.16 11.95
N ARG A 398 -24.38 -25.67 13.21
CA ARG A 398 -25.58 -26.09 13.93
C ARG A 398 -26.58 -24.94 14.06
N GLY A 399 -26.12 -23.74 14.40
CA GLY A 399 -26.95 -22.54 14.48
C GLY A 399 -27.61 -22.17 13.15
N PHE A 400 -26.88 -22.23 12.06
CA PHE A 400 -27.44 -21.99 10.72
C PHE A 400 -28.47 -23.05 10.31
N ASP A 401 -28.23 -24.33 10.63
CA ASP A 401 -29.15 -25.43 10.34
C ASP A 401 -30.49 -25.30 11.12
N LYS A 402 -30.44 -24.83 12.35
CA LYS A 402 -31.64 -24.56 13.16
C LYS A 402 -32.39 -23.28 12.69
N GLY A 403 -31.68 -22.31 12.15
CA GLY A 403 -32.23 -21.02 11.73
C GLY A 403 -32.67 -20.13 12.90
N GLN A 404 -33.61 -19.21 12.65
CA GLN A 404 -34.12 -18.22 13.62
C GLN A 404 -33.01 -17.35 14.21
N LEU A 405 -32.08 -16.89 13.33
CA LEU A 405 -30.93 -16.05 13.67
C LEU A 405 -31.27 -14.58 13.51
N ARG A 406 -30.87 -13.74 14.46
CA ARG A 406 -31.12 -12.29 14.43
C ARG A 406 -30.09 -11.53 13.63
N GLN A 407 -28.81 -11.93 13.71
CA GLN A 407 -27.64 -11.26 13.11
C GLN A 407 -26.90 -12.25 12.21
N LEU A 408 -27.45 -12.47 11.02
CA LEU A 408 -26.86 -13.38 10.02
C LEU A 408 -25.51 -12.92 9.52
N ASP A 409 -25.30 -11.61 9.41
CA ASP A 409 -24.05 -10.98 9.02
C ASP A 409 -22.92 -11.30 10.00
N GLU A 410 -23.17 -11.14 11.29
CA GLU A 410 -22.21 -11.50 12.35
C GLU A 410 -21.89 -13.01 12.32
N GLY A 411 -22.90 -13.86 12.17
CA GLY A 411 -22.72 -15.30 12.04
C GLY A 411 -21.84 -15.69 10.86
N TYR A 412 -22.02 -15.10 9.68
CA TYR A 412 -21.17 -15.38 8.53
C TYR A 412 -19.77 -14.80 8.67
N VAL A 413 -19.60 -13.64 9.30
CA VAL A 413 -18.28 -13.10 9.63
C VAL A 413 -17.53 -14.01 10.59
N SER A 414 -18.19 -14.44 11.69
CA SER A 414 -17.61 -15.35 12.69
C SER A 414 -17.26 -16.70 12.07
N LEU A 415 -18.10 -17.24 11.19
CA LEU A 415 -17.81 -18.48 10.45
C LEU A 415 -16.60 -18.30 9.52
N GLY A 416 -16.55 -17.22 8.75
CA GLY A 416 -15.45 -16.94 7.85
C GLY A 416 -14.12 -16.76 8.59
N ARG A 417 -14.13 -16.05 9.72
CA ARG A 417 -12.94 -15.84 10.57
C ARG A 417 -12.46 -17.14 11.21
N SER A 418 -13.39 -17.94 11.76
CA SER A 418 -13.06 -19.24 12.36
C SER A 418 -12.45 -20.20 11.33
N LEU A 419 -13.03 -20.28 10.12
CA LEU A 419 -12.51 -21.11 9.04
C LEU A 419 -11.15 -20.62 8.54
N ALA A 420 -10.93 -19.30 8.47
CA ALA A 420 -9.64 -18.72 8.11
C ALA A 420 -8.56 -19.06 9.15
N ALA A 421 -8.89 -19.05 10.45
CA ALA A 421 -8.00 -19.45 11.53
C ALA A 421 -7.64 -20.95 11.45
N GLU A 422 -8.59 -21.80 11.06
CA GLU A 422 -8.40 -23.22 10.75
C GLU A 422 -7.70 -23.48 9.40
N LYS A 423 -7.29 -22.44 8.68
CA LYS A 423 -6.68 -22.51 7.34
C LYS A 423 -7.59 -23.13 6.27
N ASP A 424 -8.89 -23.21 6.52
CA ASP A 424 -9.89 -23.52 5.49
C ASP A 424 -10.26 -22.26 4.71
N THR A 425 -9.35 -21.84 3.86
CA THR A 425 -9.52 -20.63 3.03
C THR A 425 -10.73 -20.70 2.11
N ALA A 426 -11.01 -21.90 1.54
CA ALA A 426 -12.14 -22.09 0.65
C ALA A 426 -13.48 -21.92 1.40
N GLY A 427 -13.61 -22.54 2.56
CA GLY A 427 -14.75 -22.38 3.43
C GLY A 427 -14.93 -20.94 3.91
N ALA A 428 -13.83 -20.27 4.30
CA ALA A 428 -13.85 -18.86 4.70
C ALA A 428 -14.38 -17.96 3.59
N LYS A 429 -13.88 -18.12 2.34
CA LYS A 429 -14.36 -17.38 1.17
C LYS A 429 -15.86 -17.61 0.90
N GLN A 430 -16.32 -18.85 1.06
CA GLN A 430 -17.75 -19.17 0.92
C GLN A 430 -18.60 -18.49 2.01
N ALA A 431 -18.15 -18.48 3.26
CA ALA A 431 -18.84 -17.80 4.34
C ALA A 431 -18.95 -16.29 4.10
N PHE A 432 -17.84 -15.61 3.77
CA PHE A 432 -17.86 -14.18 3.46
C PHE A 432 -18.69 -13.84 2.21
N ALA A 433 -18.76 -14.73 1.22
CA ALA A 433 -19.59 -14.52 0.04
C ALA A 433 -21.10 -14.44 0.38
N ARG A 434 -21.54 -15.08 1.47
CA ARG A 434 -22.94 -15.01 1.94
C ARG A 434 -23.36 -13.63 2.39
N LEU A 435 -22.42 -12.79 2.84
CA LEU A 435 -22.70 -11.41 3.24
C LEU A 435 -23.37 -10.60 2.13
N LYS A 436 -23.07 -10.89 0.86
CA LYS A 436 -23.65 -10.22 -0.31
C LYS A 436 -25.17 -10.43 -0.46
N SER A 437 -25.72 -11.46 0.18
CA SER A 437 -27.14 -11.77 0.14
C SER A 437 -27.95 -11.11 1.27
N LEU A 438 -27.28 -10.36 2.17
CA LEU A 438 -27.90 -9.71 3.31
C LEU A 438 -28.20 -8.24 3.02
N ASN A 439 -29.33 -7.75 3.57
CA ASN A 439 -29.80 -6.38 3.33
C ASN A 439 -29.50 -5.43 4.50
N ASN A 440 -29.01 -5.95 5.61
CA ASN A 440 -28.77 -5.24 6.88
C ASN A 440 -27.31 -4.85 7.10
N ILE A 441 -26.39 -5.27 6.24
CA ILE A 441 -24.97 -4.94 6.34
C ILE A 441 -24.66 -3.63 5.59
N SER A 442 -23.86 -2.78 6.20
CA SER A 442 -23.40 -1.55 5.58
C SER A 442 -22.57 -1.82 4.31
N PRO A 443 -22.79 -1.08 3.19
CA PRO A 443 -22.09 -1.34 1.93
C PRO A 443 -20.55 -1.29 2.03
N HIS A 444 -20.01 -0.42 2.87
CA HIS A 444 -18.56 -0.30 3.04
C HIS A 444 -18.00 -1.45 3.91
N VAL A 445 -18.73 -1.90 4.92
CA VAL A 445 -18.39 -3.11 5.69
C VAL A 445 -18.37 -4.34 4.79
N LEU A 446 -19.42 -4.52 3.98
CA LEU A 446 -19.48 -5.60 2.99
C LEU A 446 -18.31 -5.57 2.02
N LYS A 447 -17.96 -4.36 1.51
CA LYS A 447 -16.86 -4.19 0.57
C LYS A 447 -15.51 -4.56 1.17
N LEU A 448 -15.28 -4.21 2.45
CA LEU A 448 -14.04 -4.56 3.16
C LEU A 448 -13.93 -6.05 3.45
N TRP A 449 -15.01 -6.72 3.91
CA TRP A 449 -14.99 -8.17 4.10
C TRP A 449 -14.83 -8.92 2.77
N SER A 450 -15.42 -8.41 1.67
CA SER A 450 -15.18 -8.97 0.34
C SER A 450 -13.71 -8.83 -0.07
N LEU A 451 -13.10 -7.66 0.16
CA LEU A 451 -11.68 -7.44 -0.12
C LEU A 451 -10.79 -8.35 0.75
N TYR A 452 -11.08 -8.47 2.05
CA TYR A 452 -10.36 -9.39 2.94
C TYR A 452 -10.42 -10.84 2.44
N SER A 453 -11.62 -11.28 2.07
CA SER A 453 -11.84 -12.60 1.48
C SER A 453 -11.00 -12.84 0.22
N ASP A 454 -10.93 -11.84 -0.68
CA ASP A 454 -10.14 -11.92 -1.91
C ASP A 454 -8.63 -12.04 -1.61
N MET A 455 -8.17 -11.43 -0.51
CA MET A 455 -6.77 -11.40 -0.10
C MET A 455 -6.34 -12.61 0.75
N LEU A 456 -7.26 -13.50 1.13
CA LEU A 456 -6.91 -14.74 1.81
C LEU A 456 -6.05 -15.62 0.88
N PRO A 457 -4.96 -16.24 1.39
CA PRO A 457 -4.06 -17.06 0.59
C PRO A 457 -4.82 -18.20 -0.08
N GLU A 458 -4.52 -18.48 -1.33
CA GLU A 458 -5.00 -19.71 -1.95
C GLU A 458 -4.33 -20.92 -1.27
N LYS A 459 -5.10 -21.99 -1.06
CA LYS A 459 -4.55 -23.22 -0.51
C LYS A 459 -3.49 -23.70 -1.51
N VAL A 460 -2.21 -23.58 -1.17
CA VAL A 460 -1.15 -24.24 -1.93
C VAL A 460 -1.45 -25.74 -1.77
N SER A 461 -1.92 -26.38 -2.84
CA SER A 461 -1.97 -27.84 -2.89
C SER A 461 -0.52 -28.31 -2.71
N GLU A 462 -0.23 -28.92 -1.55
CA GLU A 462 1.03 -29.63 -1.41
C GLU A 462 1.14 -30.58 -2.60
N PRO A 463 2.24 -30.57 -3.34
CA PRO A 463 2.45 -31.57 -4.38
C PRO A 463 2.49 -32.94 -3.71
N LEU A 464 1.62 -33.84 -4.18
CA LEU A 464 1.59 -35.25 -3.79
C LEU A 464 2.94 -35.93 -4.04
#